data_b0db7fd93ed5af5534e67335b8086080
#
_entry.id   b0db7fd93ed5af5534e67335b8086080
#
_cell.length_a   1.000
_cell.length_b   1.000
_cell.length_c   1.000
_cell.angle_alpha   90.00
_cell.angle_beta   90.00
_cell.angle_gamma   90.00
#
_symmetry.space_group_name_H-M   'P 1'
#
loop_
_entity.id
_entity.type
_entity.pdbx_description
1 polymer ?
#
loop_
_entity_poly.entity_id
_entity_poly.type
_entity_poly.pdbx_seq_one_letter_code
_entity_poly.pdbx_strand_id
1 'polypeptide(L)'
;LSSHWCLSIPKSGRRIETGRLAESELIGTTQLLVDQSGQYVGSIPIDYAATGKPLFGCPGFCLASEMFEQILRDARQVTDDAGILGYHGPISVDSMVYRGPDGEPLLRSIQDVNARLTMGRIALEWCRRFGTSNRPAWLLAPIKWLDDRGWDATPDNPLRRLTSPRTVAQRDVKRVGLVLDDPADLQDLLSTYL
;
A
#
# COMPACT_ATOMS: atom_id res chain seq x y z
N LEU A 1 7.88 0.91 -1.02
CA LEU A 1 6.72 1.16 -1.90
C LEU A 1 6.20 -0.16 -2.45
N SER A 2 4.94 -0.19 -2.83
CA SER A 2 4.36 -1.37 -3.49
C SER A 2 3.44 -0.90 -4.62
N SER A 3 3.62 -1.46 -5.81
CA SER A 3 2.69 -1.31 -6.94
C SER A 3 1.78 -2.54 -7.01
N HIS A 4 0.48 -2.30 -7.22
CA HIS A 4 -0.54 -3.34 -7.19
C HIS A 4 -1.21 -3.45 -8.55
N TRP A 5 -1.18 -4.63 -9.13
CA TRP A 5 -1.66 -4.92 -10.47
C TRP A 5 -2.73 -6.02 -10.44
N CYS A 6 -3.53 -6.08 -11.46
CA CYS A 6 -4.44 -7.18 -11.73
C CYS A 6 -4.22 -7.69 -13.16
N LEU A 7 -3.98 -8.99 -13.29
CA LEU A 7 -3.90 -9.65 -14.58
C LEU A 7 -5.23 -10.35 -14.85
N SER A 8 -5.88 -9.99 -15.93
CA SER A 8 -7.17 -10.56 -16.35
C SER A 8 -7.05 -11.24 -17.71
N ILE A 9 -7.74 -12.36 -17.87
CA ILE A 9 -7.88 -13.00 -19.18
C ILE A 9 -8.81 -12.12 -20.02
N PRO A 10 -8.41 -11.75 -21.26
CA PRO A 10 -9.26 -10.96 -22.15
C PRO A 10 -10.60 -11.63 -22.38
N LYS A 11 -11.71 -10.91 -22.22
CA LYS A 11 -13.07 -11.43 -22.41
C LYS A 11 -13.34 -11.98 -23.82
N SER A 12 -12.52 -11.59 -24.79
CA SER A 12 -12.64 -12.02 -26.21
C SER A 12 -12.12 -13.42 -26.51
N GLY A 13 -11.46 -14.09 -25.58
CA GLY A 13 -10.78 -15.38 -25.83
C GLY A 13 -9.67 -15.30 -26.90
N ARG A 14 -9.39 -14.12 -27.45
CA ARG A 14 -8.32 -13.92 -28.42
C ARG A 14 -6.97 -13.91 -27.71
N ARG A 15 -6.04 -14.75 -28.15
CA ARG A 15 -4.63 -14.55 -27.85
C ARG A 15 -4.26 -13.15 -28.31
N ILE A 16 -3.76 -12.32 -27.40
CA ILE A 16 -3.19 -11.03 -27.80
C ILE A 16 -2.06 -11.35 -28.77
N GLU A 17 -1.93 -10.59 -29.84
CA GLU A 17 -0.96 -10.81 -30.94
C GLU A 17 0.49 -10.95 -30.45
N THR A 18 0.79 -10.53 -29.23
CA THR A 18 2.10 -10.61 -28.55
C THR A 18 2.34 -11.93 -27.79
N GLY A 19 1.45 -12.93 -27.89
CA GLY A 19 1.59 -14.20 -27.14
C GLY A 19 1.18 -14.12 -25.67
N ARG A 20 0.74 -12.98 -25.17
CA ARG A 20 0.26 -12.77 -23.79
C ARG A 20 -1.06 -13.51 -23.57
N LEU A 21 -1.19 -14.15 -22.41
CA LEU A 21 -2.43 -14.81 -22.00
C LEU A 21 -3.30 -13.89 -21.09
N ALA A 22 -2.74 -12.80 -20.57
CA ALA A 22 -3.43 -11.88 -19.68
C ALA A 22 -3.06 -10.42 -19.98
N GLU A 23 -3.99 -9.51 -19.68
CA GLU A 23 -3.78 -8.06 -19.69
C GLU A 23 -3.45 -7.60 -18.29
N SER A 24 -2.39 -6.78 -18.14
CA SER A 24 -2.00 -6.18 -16.86
C SER A 24 -2.60 -4.79 -16.69
N GLU A 25 -3.27 -4.56 -15.58
CA GLU A 25 -3.83 -3.26 -15.19
C GLU A 25 -3.20 -2.81 -13.87
N LEU A 26 -2.65 -1.59 -13.85
CA LEU A 26 -2.21 -0.96 -12.60
C LEU A 26 -3.44 -0.52 -11.80
N ILE A 27 -3.60 -1.10 -10.63
CA ILE A 27 -4.68 -0.75 -9.71
C ILE A 27 -4.29 0.45 -8.85
N GLY A 28 -3.04 0.58 -8.48
CA GLY A 28 -2.51 1.70 -7.73
C GLY A 28 -1.20 1.37 -7.02
N THR A 29 -0.70 2.36 -6.31
CA THR A 29 0.55 2.29 -5.56
C THR A 29 0.33 2.67 -4.11
N THR A 30 1.14 2.11 -3.21
CA THR A 30 1.12 2.43 -1.79
C THR A 30 2.52 2.64 -1.23
N GLN A 31 2.65 3.55 -0.29
CA GLN A 31 3.75 3.55 0.66
C GLN A 31 3.43 2.54 1.75
N LEU A 32 4.33 1.59 1.99
CA LEU A 32 4.22 0.65 3.10
C LEU A 32 4.73 1.33 4.38
N LEU A 33 3.99 1.14 5.47
CA LEU A 33 4.36 1.57 6.81
C LEU A 33 4.78 0.36 7.61
N VAL A 34 5.93 0.48 8.28
CA VAL A 34 6.48 -0.56 9.14
C VAL A 34 6.79 0.03 10.52
N ASP A 35 6.71 -0.79 11.56
CA ASP A 35 7.13 -0.39 12.89
C ASP A 35 8.66 -0.47 13.06
N GLN A 36 9.15 -0.10 14.25
CA GLN A 36 10.59 -0.13 14.58
C GLN A 36 11.23 -1.52 14.43
N SER A 37 10.43 -2.60 14.46
CA SER A 37 10.90 -3.97 14.22
C SER A 37 10.85 -4.39 12.75
N GLY A 38 10.42 -3.50 11.86
CA GLY A 38 10.25 -3.76 10.43
C GLY A 38 8.96 -4.52 10.08
N GLN A 39 8.04 -4.69 11.02
CA GLN A 39 6.77 -5.35 10.75
C GLN A 39 5.78 -4.38 10.09
N TYR A 40 5.04 -4.89 9.11
CA TYR A 40 3.99 -4.14 8.44
C TYR A 40 2.90 -3.68 9.41
N VAL A 41 2.62 -2.38 9.41
CA VAL A 41 1.56 -1.77 10.23
C VAL A 41 0.50 -1.05 9.41
N GLY A 42 0.73 -0.82 8.13
CA GLY A 42 -0.25 -0.17 7.28
C GLY A 42 0.26 0.29 5.94
N SER A 43 -0.60 0.99 5.20
CA SER A 43 -0.25 1.57 3.91
C SER A 43 -0.99 2.89 3.66
N ILE A 44 -0.32 3.77 2.93
CA ILE A 44 -0.86 5.03 2.43
C ILE A 44 -0.89 4.93 0.90
N PRO A 45 -2.05 5.13 0.25
CA PRO A 45 -2.10 5.30 -1.20
C PRO A 45 -1.22 6.46 -1.64
N ILE A 46 -0.44 6.25 -2.68
CA ILE A 46 0.36 7.30 -3.31
C ILE A 46 0.12 7.27 -4.82
N ASP A 47 0.22 8.44 -5.43
CA ASP A 47 0.13 8.62 -6.86
C ASP A 47 1.28 9.50 -7.36
N TYR A 48 1.26 9.84 -8.63
CA TYR A 48 2.28 10.70 -9.22
C TYR A 48 2.33 12.10 -8.56
N ALA A 49 1.22 12.60 -8.04
CA ALA A 49 1.18 13.88 -7.34
C ALA A 49 1.91 13.87 -5.97
N ALA A 50 2.27 12.68 -5.47
CA ALA A 50 3.10 12.53 -4.28
C ALA A 50 4.60 12.65 -4.56
N THR A 51 5.04 12.62 -5.84
CA THR A 51 6.45 12.79 -6.20
C THR A 51 6.93 14.20 -5.86
N GLY A 52 8.19 14.31 -5.47
CA GLY A 52 8.76 15.58 -4.98
C GLY A 52 8.30 15.99 -3.57
N LYS A 53 7.40 15.24 -2.93
CA LYS A 53 6.96 15.49 -1.56
C LYS A 53 7.61 14.48 -0.60
N PRO A 54 7.81 14.86 0.68
CA PRO A 54 8.31 13.93 1.68
C PRO A 54 7.38 12.73 1.84
N LEU A 55 7.96 11.54 1.89
CA LEU A 55 7.25 10.33 2.27
C LEU A 55 6.91 10.37 3.77
N PHE A 56 5.78 9.78 4.15
CA PHE A 56 5.40 9.71 5.56
C PHE A 56 6.43 8.91 6.37
N GLY A 57 6.74 9.42 7.57
CA GLY A 57 7.73 8.79 8.45
C GLY A 57 9.18 8.83 7.95
N CYS A 58 9.45 9.49 6.83
CA CYS A 58 10.78 9.60 6.23
C CYS A 58 11.15 11.07 6.00
N PRO A 59 11.34 11.88 7.06
CA PRO A 59 11.64 13.30 6.92
C PRO A 59 12.92 13.49 6.11
N GLY A 60 12.89 14.41 5.16
CA GLY A 60 14.03 14.69 4.27
C GLY A 60 14.23 13.65 3.15
N PHE A 61 13.26 12.77 2.94
CA PHE A 61 13.28 11.81 1.84
C PHE A 61 12.09 12.05 0.91
N CYS A 62 12.36 12.51 -0.30
CA CYS A 62 11.35 12.71 -1.34
C CYS A 62 11.49 11.65 -2.42
N LEU A 63 10.38 11.10 -2.89
CA LEU A 63 10.37 10.22 -4.04
C LEU A 63 10.50 11.05 -5.32
N ALA A 64 11.60 10.92 -6.04
CA ALA A 64 11.77 11.58 -7.33
C ALA A 64 10.81 11.00 -8.38
N SER A 65 10.36 11.84 -9.32
CA SER A 65 9.44 11.42 -10.39
C SER A 65 10.04 10.30 -11.24
N GLU A 66 11.32 10.42 -11.56
CA GLU A 66 12.06 9.43 -12.36
C GLU A 66 12.13 8.07 -11.66
N MET A 67 12.32 8.06 -10.33
CA MET A 67 12.29 6.83 -9.53
C MET A 67 10.90 6.20 -9.52
N PHE A 68 9.85 7.01 -9.40
CA PHE A 68 8.48 6.52 -9.44
C PHE A 68 8.13 5.90 -10.79
N GLU A 69 8.51 6.57 -11.89
CA GLU A 69 8.33 6.03 -13.24
C GLU A 69 9.13 4.75 -13.45
N GLN A 70 10.37 4.66 -12.95
CA GLN A 70 11.18 3.45 -13.02
C GLN A 70 10.52 2.29 -12.28
N ILE A 71 9.99 2.53 -11.06
CA ILE A 71 9.24 1.54 -10.29
C ILE A 71 8.07 0.99 -11.12
N LEU A 72 7.28 1.86 -11.75
CA LEU A 72 6.12 1.45 -12.53
C LEU A 72 6.52 0.70 -13.80
N ARG A 73 7.56 1.11 -14.50
CA ARG A 73 8.06 0.42 -15.70
C ARG A 73 8.53 -1.00 -15.37
N ASP A 74 9.37 -1.13 -14.35
CA ASP A 74 9.96 -2.42 -13.97
C ASP A 74 8.89 -3.37 -13.39
N ALA A 75 7.98 -2.84 -12.57
CA ALA A 75 6.85 -3.61 -12.08
C ALA A 75 5.93 -4.09 -13.21
N ARG A 76 5.70 -3.25 -14.22
CA ARG A 76 4.92 -3.65 -15.40
C ARG A 76 5.59 -4.78 -16.16
N GLN A 77 6.91 -4.72 -16.36
CA GLN A 77 7.65 -5.79 -17.01
C GLN A 77 7.48 -7.12 -16.26
N VAL A 78 7.64 -7.11 -14.94
CA VAL A 78 7.42 -8.30 -14.10
C VAL A 78 6.01 -8.86 -14.23
N THR A 79 4.99 -7.99 -14.24
CA THR A 79 3.60 -8.44 -14.38
C THR A 79 3.31 -8.98 -15.78
N ASP A 80 3.87 -8.37 -16.82
CA ASP A 80 3.75 -8.86 -18.19
C ASP A 80 4.41 -10.24 -18.35
N ASP A 81 5.60 -10.45 -17.76
CA ASP A 81 6.30 -11.73 -17.76
C ASP A 81 5.50 -12.81 -17.01
N ALA A 82 4.90 -12.48 -15.87
CA ALA A 82 4.00 -13.37 -15.15
C ALA A 82 2.79 -13.77 -16.00
N GLY A 83 2.21 -12.83 -16.75
CA GLY A 83 1.12 -13.10 -17.70
C GLY A 83 1.52 -14.02 -18.85
N ILE A 84 2.75 -13.87 -19.37
CA ILE A 84 3.29 -14.79 -20.40
C ILE A 84 3.42 -16.22 -19.85
N LEU A 85 3.80 -16.36 -18.57
CA LEU A 85 3.87 -17.63 -17.86
C LEU A 85 2.51 -18.22 -17.47
N GLY A 86 1.41 -17.52 -17.80
CA GLY A 86 0.04 -18.00 -17.57
C GLY A 86 -0.55 -17.58 -16.21
N TYR A 87 0.14 -16.73 -15.44
CA TYR A 87 -0.45 -16.21 -14.22
C TYR A 87 -1.61 -15.25 -14.54
N HIS A 88 -2.70 -15.33 -13.78
CA HIS A 88 -3.81 -14.39 -13.77
C HIS A 88 -4.27 -14.16 -12.33
N GLY A 89 -4.63 -12.94 -12.01
CA GLY A 89 -5.03 -12.55 -10.65
C GLY A 89 -4.26 -11.33 -10.12
N PRO A 90 -4.39 -11.05 -8.82
CA PRO A 90 -3.69 -9.93 -8.19
C PRO A 90 -2.21 -10.22 -8.04
N ILE A 91 -1.37 -9.24 -8.37
CA ILE A 91 0.07 -9.29 -8.19
C ILE A 91 0.55 -7.94 -7.64
N SER A 92 1.49 -7.97 -6.72
CA SER A 92 2.14 -6.76 -6.21
C SER A 92 3.65 -6.89 -6.37
N VAL A 93 4.27 -5.78 -6.73
CA VAL A 93 5.73 -5.65 -6.79
C VAL A 93 6.16 -4.62 -5.75
N ASP A 94 6.96 -5.05 -4.80
CA ASP A 94 7.52 -4.19 -3.77
C ASP A 94 8.84 -3.59 -4.25
N SER A 95 9.03 -2.30 -3.96
CA SER A 95 10.20 -1.52 -4.32
C SER A 95 10.76 -0.85 -3.08
N MET A 96 12.06 -0.65 -3.04
CA MET A 96 12.73 0.01 -1.93
C MET A 96 13.54 1.20 -2.42
N VAL A 97 13.32 2.34 -1.76
CA VAL A 97 14.18 3.51 -1.90
C VAL A 97 14.95 3.66 -0.59
N TYR A 98 16.26 3.78 -0.65
CA TYR A 98 17.14 3.80 0.50
C TYR A 98 18.25 4.84 0.31
N ARG A 99 18.97 5.16 1.39
CA ARG A 99 20.13 6.05 1.31
C ARG A 99 21.37 5.27 0.97
N GLY A 100 22.09 5.73 -0.05
CA GLY A 100 23.41 5.25 -0.38
C GLY A 100 24.48 5.72 0.63
N PRO A 101 25.72 5.28 0.44
CA PRO A 101 26.84 5.64 1.34
C PRO A 101 27.05 7.16 1.46
N ASP A 102 26.82 7.91 0.39
CA ASP A 102 26.99 9.37 0.32
C ASP A 102 25.70 10.13 0.70
N GLY A 103 24.69 9.41 1.19
CA GLY A 103 23.40 9.97 1.60
C GLY A 103 22.41 10.20 0.47
N GLU A 104 22.79 9.93 -0.78
CA GLU A 104 21.92 10.04 -1.95
C GLU A 104 20.82 8.96 -1.95
N PRO A 105 19.64 9.26 -2.50
CA PRO A 105 18.58 8.27 -2.64
C PRO A 105 18.93 7.26 -3.75
N LEU A 106 18.91 5.98 -3.40
CA LEU A 106 19.07 4.86 -4.35
C LEU A 106 17.77 4.07 -4.45
N LEU A 107 17.52 3.51 -5.62
CA LEU A 107 16.33 2.73 -5.93
C LEU A 107 16.68 1.26 -6.16
N ARG A 108 15.95 0.37 -5.47
CA ARG A 108 15.76 -1.02 -5.87
C ARG A 108 14.31 -1.15 -6.34
N SER A 109 14.11 -1.12 -7.64
CA SER A 109 12.78 -1.07 -8.26
C SER A 109 11.99 -2.38 -8.09
N ILE A 110 12.66 -3.50 -7.93
CA ILE A 110 12.08 -4.81 -7.62
C ILE A 110 12.76 -5.35 -6.37
N GLN A 111 12.05 -5.34 -5.25
CA GLN A 111 12.49 -5.91 -3.98
C GLN A 111 11.87 -7.28 -3.73
N ASP A 112 10.55 -7.39 -3.99
CA ASP A 112 9.78 -8.62 -3.82
C ASP A 112 8.61 -8.65 -4.81
N VAL A 113 8.19 -9.86 -5.21
CA VAL A 113 7.07 -10.09 -6.11
C VAL A 113 6.05 -11.00 -5.41
N ASN A 114 4.88 -10.46 -5.18
CA ASN A 114 3.80 -11.13 -4.46
C ASN A 114 2.65 -11.46 -5.41
N ALA A 115 2.64 -12.65 -5.99
CA ALA A 115 1.58 -13.15 -6.87
C ALA A 115 0.34 -13.58 -6.05
N ARG A 116 -0.26 -12.65 -5.33
CA ARG A 116 -1.41 -12.84 -4.43
C ARG A 116 -2.06 -11.52 -4.06
N LEU A 117 -3.24 -11.57 -3.43
CA LEU A 117 -3.80 -10.40 -2.75
C LEU A 117 -2.90 -10.01 -1.57
N THR A 118 -2.50 -8.75 -1.51
CA THR A 118 -1.62 -8.21 -0.47
C THR A 118 -2.35 -7.21 0.41
N MET A 119 -1.77 -6.92 1.59
CA MET A 119 -2.32 -5.94 2.53
C MET A 119 -2.36 -4.53 1.92
N GLY A 120 -1.34 -4.15 1.11
CA GLY A 120 -1.34 -2.88 0.40
C GLY A 120 -2.50 -2.77 -0.60
N ARG A 121 -2.88 -3.86 -1.30
CA ARG A 121 -4.05 -3.88 -2.17
C ARG A 121 -5.35 -3.70 -1.36
N ILE A 122 -5.46 -4.36 -0.21
CA ILE A 122 -6.61 -4.17 0.69
C ILE A 122 -6.68 -2.72 1.16
N ALA A 123 -5.54 -2.13 1.53
CA ALA A 123 -5.45 -0.72 1.92
C ALA A 123 -5.96 0.23 0.83
N LEU A 124 -5.56 0.02 -0.44
CA LEU A 124 -6.06 0.81 -1.57
C LEU A 124 -7.58 0.78 -1.67
N GLU A 125 -8.19 -0.40 -1.57
CA GLU A 125 -9.64 -0.54 -1.69
C GLU A 125 -10.38 0.13 -0.51
N TRP A 126 -9.88 -0.03 0.72
CA TRP A 126 -10.48 0.63 1.88
C TRP A 126 -10.32 2.15 1.81
N CYS A 127 -9.14 2.65 1.47
CA CYS A 127 -8.91 4.09 1.33
C CYS A 127 -9.74 4.70 0.20
N ARG A 128 -9.88 4.03 -0.94
CA ARG A 128 -10.76 4.48 -2.03
C ARG A 128 -12.22 4.55 -1.64
N ARG A 129 -12.67 3.59 -0.84
CA ARG A 129 -14.07 3.48 -0.46
C ARG A 129 -14.47 4.47 0.63
N PHE A 130 -13.58 4.76 1.55
CA PHE A 130 -13.91 5.48 2.78
C PHE A 130 -13.04 6.70 3.06
N GLY A 131 -11.91 6.87 2.37
CA GLY A 131 -11.07 8.04 2.53
C GLY A 131 -11.71 9.25 1.87
N THR A 132 -11.73 10.37 2.59
CA THR A 132 -12.23 11.67 2.12
C THR A 132 -11.13 12.71 2.03
N SER A 133 -9.99 12.46 2.71
CA SER A 133 -8.81 13.32 2.65
C SER A 133 -7.93 13.02 1.43
N ASN A 134 -6.97 13.91 1.18
CA ASN A 134 -5.99 13.71 0.11
C ASN A 134 -4.96 12.61 0.42
N ARG A 135 -4.90 12.12 1.67
CA ARG A 135 -3.93 11.12 2.11
C ARG A 135 -4.51 10.20 3.19
N PRO A 136 -5.58 9.46 2.87
CA PRO A 136 -6.10 8.47 3.81
C PRO A 136 -5.04 7.38 4.02
N ALA A 137 -5.02 6.77 5.20
CA ALA A 137 -4.17 5.62 5.51
C ALA A 137 -5.02 4.45 5.98
N TRP A 138 -4.65 3.24 5.60
CA TRP A 138 -5.19 2.03 6.21
C TRP A 138 -4.15 1.37 7.09
N LEU A 139 -4.53 1.02 8.33
CA LEU A 139 -3.63 0.60 9.37
C LEU A 139 -4.13 -0.65 10.09
N LEU A 140 -3.20 -1.44 10.62
CA LEU A 140 -3.43 -2.49 11.61
C LEU A 140 -3.12 -1.93 12.99
N ALA A 141 -4.08 -1.20 13.56
CA ALA A 141 -3.93 -0.50 14.83
C ALA A 141 -4.11 -1.46 16.02
N PRO A 142 -3.23 -1.43 17.04
CA PRO A 142 -3.48 -2.11 18.31
C PRO A 142 -4.72 -1.51 18.99
N ILE A 143 -5.63 -2.36 19.49
CA ILE A 143 -6.82 -1.88 20.21
C ILE A 143 -6.43 -1.06 21.42
N LYS A 144 -5.46 -1.52 22.20
CA LYS A 144 -4.97 -0.77 23.36
C LYS A 144 -4.55 0.64 23.01
N TRP A 145 -3.92 0.85 21.86
CA TRP A 145 -3.50 2.18 21.42
C TRP A 145 -4.68 3.10 21.11
N LEU A 146 -5.79 2.57 20.57
CA LEU A 146 -7.03 3.32 20.36
C LEU A 146 -7.68 3.70 21.71
N ASP A 147 -7.72 2.75 22.64
CA ASP A 147 -8.35 2.92 23.94
C ASP A 147 -7.57 3.93 24.83
N ASP A 148 -6.24 3.84 24.86
CA ASP A 148 -5.35 4.75 25.61
C ASP A 148 -5.50 6.22 25.13
N ARG A 149 -5.89 6.44 23.88
CA ARG A 149 -6.13 7.78 23.31
C ARG A 149 -7.59 8.24 23.43
N GLY A 150 -8.48 7.36 23.86
CA GLY A 150 -9.91 7.63 23.87
C GLY A 150 -10.48 7.84 22.46
N TRP A 151 -9.88 7.21 21.45
CA TRP A 151 -10.32 7.38 20.08
C TRP A 151 -11.61 6.60 19.82
N ASP A 152 -12.65 7.35 19.46
CA ASP A 152 -13.91 6.77 18.98
C ASP A 152 -13.72 6.25 17.54
N ALA A 153 -13.20 5.04 17.43
CA ALA A 153 -13.06 4.34 16.17
C ALA A 153 -14.21 3.36 15.99
N THR A 154 -15.13 3.68 15.09
CA THR A 154 -16.32 2.88 14.77
C THR A 154 -16.45 2.66 13.26
N PRO A 155 -17.28 1.70 12.79
CA PRO A 155 -17.53 1.52 11.37
C PRO A 155 -18.11 2.75 10.67
N ASP A 156 -18.78 3.64 11.41
CA ASP A 156 -19.46 4.82 10.86
C ASP A 156 -18.71 6.14 11.08
N ASN A 157 -17.63 6.12 11.87
CA ASN A 157 -16.82 7.33 12.08
C ASN A 157 -16.09 7.71 10.78
N PRO A 158 -16.29 8.92 10.21
CA PRO A 158 -15.69 9.29 8.94
C PRO A 158 -14.17 9.51 9.00
N LEU A 159 -13.64 9.87 10.18
CA LEU A 159 -12.21 10.17 10.36
C LEU A 159 -11.40 8.95 10.81
N ARG A 160 -12.03 8.02 11.55
CA ARG A 160 -11.40 6.86 12.20
C ARG A 160 -12.27 5.62 12.02
N ARG A 161 -12.35 5.13 10.79
CA ARG A 161 -13.30 4.07 10.43
C ARG A 161 -12.72 2.69 10.68
N LEU A 162 -13.37 1.89 11.52
CA LEU A 162 -13.03 0.48 11.67
C LEU A 162 -13.42 -0.31 10.41
N THR A 163 -12.48 -1.12 9.92
CA THR A 163 -12.66 -2.02 8.76
C THR A 163 -12.65 -3.50 9.16
N SER A 164 -12.45 -3.79 10.44
CA SER A 164 -12.56 -5.13 11.01
C SER A 164 -13.20 -5.08 12.40
N PRO A 165 -13.82 -6.17 12.88
CA PRO A 165 -14.42 -6.21 14.20
C PRO A 165 -13.34 -6.18 15.30
N ARG A 166 -13.70 -5.65 16.49
CA ARG A 166 -12.87 -5.71 17.70
C ARG A 166 -12.87 -7.08 18.35
N THR A 167 -13.88 -7.89 18.07
CA THR A 167 -14.09 -9.22 18.68
C THR A 167 -14.36 -10.25 17.58
N VAL A 168 -13.68 -11.38 17.63
CA VAL A 168 -13.88 -12.52 16.73
C VAL A 168 -14.06 -13.77 17.57
N ALA A 169 -15.14 -14.53 17.32
CA ALA A 169 -15.49 -15.72 18.08
C ALA A 169 -15.47 -15.50 19.61
N GLN A 170 -16.06 -14.39 20.06
CA GLN A 170 -16.15 -13.97 21.47
C GLN A 170 -14.79 -13.66 22.14
N ARG A 171 -13.73 -13.47 21.36
CA ARG A 171 -12.42 -13.08 21.85
C ARG A 171 -12.02 -11.74 21.26
N ASP A 172 -11.48 -10.87 22.10
CA ASP A 172 -10.94 -9.60 21.64
C ASP A 172 -9.71 -9.83 20.76
N VAL A 173 -9.67 -9.13 19.63
CA VAL A 173 -8.50 -9.15 18.76
C VAL A 173 -7.47 -8.16 19.28
N LYS A 174 -6.19 -8.43 19.04
CA LYS A 174 -5.10 -7.54 19.47
C LYS A 174 -4.97 -6.30 18.58
N ARG A 175 -5.30 -6.43 17.29
CA ARG A 175 -5.21 -5.37 16.28
C ARG A 175 -6.48 -5.34 15.45
N VAL A 176 -6.86 -4.16 15.00
CA VAL A 176 -8.01 -3.92 14.11
C VAL A 176 -7.57 -3.19 12.85
N GLY A 177 -8.25 -3.45 11.75
CA GLY A 177 -8.12 -2.66 10.54
C GLY A 177 -8.81 -1.31 10.74
N LEU A 178 -8.13 -0.22 10.40
CA LEU A 178 -8.58 1.15 10.58
C LEU A 178 -8.24 1.98 9.35
N VAL A 179 -9.21 2.72 8.81
CA VAL A 179 -8.94 3.85 7.92
C VAL A 179 -8.83 5.11 8.77
N LEU A 180 -7.70 5.77 8.69
CA LEU A 180 -7.48 7.11 9.21
C LEU A 180 -7.56 8.10 8.07
N ASP A 181 -8.41 9.08 8.21
CA ASP A 181 -8.61 10.14 7.22
C ASP A 181 -8.13 11.51 7.71
N ASP A 182 -7.72 11.61 8.97
CA ASP A 182 -7.11 12.81 9.54
C ASP A 182 -5.57 12.72 9.44
N PRO A 183 -4.92 13.66 8.73
CA PRO A 183 -3.45 13.72 8.64
C PRO A 183 -2.77 13.91 10.01
N ALA A 184 -3.40 14.59 10.98
CA ALA A 184 -2.85 14.77 12.31
C ALA A 184 -2.83 13.47 13.10
N ASP A 185 -3.90 12.67 13.02
CA ASP A 185 -3.97 11.35 13.63
C ASP A 185 -2.91 10.41 13.03
N LEU A 186 -2.69 10.48 11.72
CA LEU A 186 -1.65 9.70 11.05
C LEU A 186 -0.25 10.10 11.54
N GLN A 187 0.02 11.40 11.68
CA GLN A 187 1.30 11.90 12.16
C GLN A 187 1.56 11.47 13.60
N ASP A 188 0.55 11.55 14.49
CA ASP A 188 0.64 11.07 15.88
C ASP A 188 0.94 9.57 15.95
N LEU A 189 0.26 8.78 15.13
CA LEU A 189 0.51 7.35 15.04
C LEU A 189 1.95 7.05 14.60
N LEU A 190 2.43 7.71 13.56
CA LEU A 190 3.76 7.49 13.03
C LEU A 190 4.84 7.89 14.05
N SER A 191 4.66 8.99 14.81
CA SER A 191 5.57 9.39 15.88
C SER A 191 5.64 8.38 17.03
N THR A 192 4.61 7.53 17.18
CA THR A 192 4.54 6.51 18.24
C THR A 192 5.14 5.18 17.78
N TYR A 193 5.07 4.86 16.46
CA TYR A 193 5.48 3.55 15.91
C TYR A 193 6.77 3.58 15.09
N LEU A 194 7.17 4.75 14.56
CA LEU A 194 8.37 4.96 13.77
C LEU A 194 9.43 5.73 14.55
#